data_4df43cd2bd480e91bcc2c06aebc64aec
#
_entry.id   4df43cd2bd480e91bcc2c06aebc64aec
#
_cell.length_a   1.000
_cell.length_b   1.000
_cell.length_c   1.000
_cell.angle_alpha   90.00
_cell.angle_beta   90.00
_cell.angle_gamma   90.00
#
_symmetry.space_group_name_H-M   'P 1'
#
loop_
_entity.id
_entity.type
_entity.pdbx_description
1 polymer ?
#
loop_
_entity_poly.entity_id
_entity_poly.type
_entity_poly.pdbx_seq_one_letter_code
_entity_poly.pdbx_strand_id
1 'polypeptide(L)'
;MRGRSGWTAAAMAAAVLGFAGAAEAKTFEVTRASDPNPGKCKRNDCSLREAVLAANARAGTDRIVVPDKRYRLTRANPGGVGEDVGDFGDLDINNNPLSITHPGKGRARIDGNGLDRVLHVQAGARTTLKKIVVADGNPGEDDGGGILTSASLNLQRSAVVDNTAPDDGGGIDLDDNGNLRMVRSAVQGNETTDFSDSDGGGINLSGPDTEASIVRSTVSGNRAAGGSGGIEVPGAELNISKSTVAGNRAQGSGGGIGSDSLVEISIGSSTISGNRAALGGGGLHIAFASVSATNSTFAGNRANDNGGGIEAVDGASVAVNAVTIARNISGNDDPGPPPSTGGGVYMIDSTFEVRNSLLALNEVGQGGLAPNDCEGETFTSLGNNVLSTKVECDGFTQPTDLERPNPRIGQLSRNGGPTKTVALRRGSPAIGHADNPSAPNRDQRGERRGGDPDAGAFER
;
A
#
# COMPACT_ATOMS: atom_id res chain seq x y z
N MET A 1 73.20 8.13 -53.37
CA MET A 1 73.56 8.33 -51.94
C MET A 1 72.45 7.72 -51.09
N ARG A 2 72.81 6.91 -50.13
CA ARG A 2 71.96 6.01 -49.40
C ARG A 2 71.18 6.77 -48.33
N GLY A 3 69.85 6.61 -48.26
CA GLY A 3 68.98 7.07 -47.16
C GLY A 3 68.38 5.87 -46.42
N ARG A 4 68.68 5.78 -45.14
CA ARG A 4 68.29 4.68 -44.22
C ARG A 4 66.86 4.86 -43.80
N SER A 5 66.10 3.79 -43.92
CA SER A 5 64.75 3.61 -43.31
C SER A 5 64.86 3.32 -41.80
N GLY A 6 64.31 4.16 -40.98
CA GLY A 6 64.09 3.92 -39.52
C GLY A 6 62.75 3.25 -39.26
N TRP A 7 62.80 2.06 -38.68
CA TRP A 7 61.60 1.37 -38.17
C TRP A 7 61.40 1.78 -36.72
N THR A 8 60.26 2.45 -36.44
CA THR A 8 59.75 2.68 -35.07
C THR A 8 58.87 1.52 -34.67
N ALA A 9 59.32 0.76 -33.68
CA ALA A 9 58.54 -0.28 -33.05
C ALA A 9 57.47 0.37 -32.17
N ALA A 10 56.19 0.19 -32.49
CA ALA A 10 55.08 0.53 -31.62
C ALA A 10 54.87 -0.59 -30.58
N ALA A 11 55.13 -0.29 -29.33
CA ALA A 11 54.80 -1.18 -28.19
C ALA A 11 53.28 -1.16 -28.00
N MET A 12 52.61 -2.29 -28.27
CA MET A 12 51.22 -2.52 -27.86
C MET A 12 51.21 -2.81 -26.36
N ALA A 13 50.69 -1.85 -25.58
CA ALA A 13 50.31 -2.11 -24.20
C ALA A 13 49.00 -2.92 -24.19
N ALA A 14 49.06 -4.20 -23.82
CA ALA A 14 47.90 -5.03 -23.57
C ALA A 14 47.27 -4.56 -22.28
N ALA A 15 46.12 -3.85 -22.36
CA ALA A 15 45.28 -3.58 -21.23
C ALA A 15 44.64 -4.90 -20.77
N VAL A 16 45.13 -5.43 -19.67
CA VAL A 16 44.45 -6.53 -18.95
C VAL A 16 43.18 -5.96 -18.33
N LEU A 17 42.07 -6.12 -19.02
CA LEU A 17 40.75 -5.94 -18.44
C LEU A 17 40.55 -7.06 -17.39
N GLY A 18 40.84 -6.76 -16.14
CA GLY A 18 40.47 -7.60 -15.02
C GLY A 18 38.94 -7.72 -14.98
N PHE A 19 38.44 -8.87 -15.39
CA PHE A 19 37.07 -9.24 -15.06
C PHE A 19 37.00 -9.31 -13.52
N ALA A 20 36.39 -8.31 -12.88
CA ALA A 20 35.96 -8.45 -11.50
C ALA A 20 34.98 -9.63 -11.48
N GLY A 21 35.44 -10.80 -11.02
CA GLY A 21 34.57 -11.95 -10.84
C GLY A 21 33.38 -11.56 -10.00
N ALA A 22 32.17 -11.91 -10.45
CA ALA A 22 30.96 -11.69 -9.65
C ALA A 22 31.20 -12.29 -8.27
N ALA A 23 31.03 -11.49 -7.21
CA ALA A 23 31.22 -11.96 -5.85
C ALA A 23 30.27 -13.14 -5.56
N GLU A 24 30.81 -14.23 -5.03
CA GLU A 24 30.06 -15.47 -4.79
C GLU A 24 29.01 -15.25 -3.69
N ALA A 25 27.76 -15.61 -3.98
CA ALA A 25 26.67 -15.55 -3.02
C ALA A 25 26.92 -16.45 -1.81
N LYS A 26 26.75 -15.93 -0.60
CA LYS A 26 26.94 -16.68 0.63
C LYS A 26 25.63 -16.85 1.39
N THR A 27 25.46 -18.02 2.04
CA THR A 27 24.38 -18.27 2.96
C THR A 27 24.89 -18.24 4.40
N PHE A 28 24.26 -17.43 5.23
CA PHE A 28 24.45 -17.37 6.67
C PHE A 28 23.26 -18.04 7.36
N GLU A 29 23.53 -18.98 8.24
CA GLU A 29 22.49 -19.64 9.04
C GLU A 29 22.49 -19.08 10.46
N VAL A 30 21.37 -18.47 10.87
CA VAL A 30 21.20 -17.98 12.22
C VAL A 30 20.97 -19.17 13.15
N THR A 31 21.83 -19.32 14.16
CA THR A 31 21.81 -20.46 15.07
C THR A 31 21.29 -20.12 16.46
N ARG A 32 21.34 -18.85 16.87
CA ARG A 32 20.82 -18.37 18.15
C ARG A 32 19.84 -17.22 17.99
N ALA A 33 18.87 -17.14 18.89
CA ALA A 33 17.84 -16.09 18.87
C ALA A 33 18.17 -14.86 19.73
N SER A 34 19.22 -14.93 20.53
CA SER A 34 19.70 -13.80 21.33
C SER A 34 20.43 -12.77 20.46
N ASP A 35 20.43 -11.52 20.90
CA ASP A 35 21.10 -10.37 20.29
C ASP A 35 22.29 -9.91 21.19
N PRO A 36 23.40 -10.65 21.20
CA PRO A 36 24.56 -10.31 22.01
C PRO A 36 25.37 -9.18 21.37
N ASN A 37 26.43 -8.75 22.05
CA ASN A 37 27.47 -7.93 21.44
C ASN A 37 27.96 -8.61 20.15
N PRO A 38 27.94 -7.91 18.99
CA PRO A 38 28.24 -8.57 17.72
C PRO A 38 29.69 -9.04 17.69
N GLY A 39 29.83 -10.28 17.24
CA GLY A 39 31.09 -10.94 16.98
C GLY A 39 31.20 -11.37 15.53
N LYS A 40 31.81 -12.49 15.28
CA LYS A 40 31.84 -13.09 13.92
C LYS A 40 30.75 -14.14 13.79
N CYS A 41 29.91 -14.06 12.79
CA CYS A 41 28.97 -15.11 12.44
C CYS A 41 29.70 -16.42 12.11
N LYS A 42 29.68 -17.39 13.02
CA LYS A 42 30.29 -18.73 12.88
C LYS A 42 29.21 -19.76 12.62
N ARG A 43 29.58 -20.90 12.06
CA ARG A 43 28.66 -21.99 11.68
C ARG A 43 27.69 -22.41 12.81
N ASN A 44 28.16 -22.46 14.06
CA ASN A 44 27.36 -22.92 15.22
C ASN A 44 27.11 -21.79 16.24
N ASP A 45 27.48 -20.57 15.93
CA ASP A 45 27.37 -19.40 16.81
C ASP A 45 27.21 -18.13 15.95
N CYS A 46 25.96 -17.86 15.56
CA CYS A 46 25.61 -16.74 14.71
C CYS A 46 24.23 -16.20 15.11
N SER A 47 24.17 -15.00 15.63
CA SER A 47 22.93 -14.25 15.85
C SER A 47 22.44 -13.61 14.54
N LEU A 48 21.23 -13.07 14.55
CA LEU A 48 20.69 -12.39 13.38
C LEU A 48 21.51 -11.15 13.02
N ARG A 49 21.88 -10.31 14.01
CA ARG A 49 22.71 -9.12 13.84
C ARG A 49 24.08 -9.48 13.27
N GLU A 50 24.75 -10.50 13.84
CA GLU A 50 26.03 -10.97 13.29
C GLU A 50 25.93 -11.47 11.84
N ALA A 51 24.80 -12.06 11.46
CA ALA A 51 24.57 -12.50 10.08
C ALA A 51 24.37 -11.30 9.13
N VAL A 52 23.65 -10.26 9.56
CA VAL A 52 23.46 -9.02 8.79
C VAL A 52 24.79 -8.31 8.61
N LEU A 53 25.56 -8.07 9.69
CA LEU A 53 26.87 -7.43 9.62
C LEU A 53 27.86 -8.22 8.74
N ALA A 54 27.81 -9.54 8.81
CA ALA A 54 28.65 -10.39 7.96
C ALA A 54 28.26 -10.36 6.49
N ALA A 55 26.97 -10.16 6.17
CA ALA A 55 26.48 -9.96 4.82
C ALA A 55 26.87 -8.56 4.30
N ASN A 56 26.68 -7.52 5.12
CA ASN A 56 27.05 -6.13 4.77
C ASN A 56 28.56 -5.98 4.44
N ALA A 57 29.41 -6.75 5.13
CA ALA A 57 30.86 -6.73 4.90
C ALA A 57 31.33 -7.41 3.61
N ARG A 58 30.40 -7.91 2.77
CA ARG A 58 30.70 -8.65 1.55
C ARG A 58 30.02 -8.02 0.34
N ALA A 59 30.68 -8.07 -0.79
CA ALA A 59 30.02 -7.79 -2.07
C ALA A 59 29.25 -9.05 -2.55
N GLY A 60 28.14 -8.83 -3.26
CA GLY A 60 27.37 -9.88 -3.90
C GLY A 60 25.99 -10.10 -3.26
N THR A 61 25.28 -11.12 -3.74
CA THR A 61 23.92 -11.42 -3.29
C THR A 61 23.97 -12.46 -2.17
N ASP A 62 23.79 -12.01 -0.93
CA ASP A 62 23.85 -12.89 0.23
C ASP A 62 22.45 -13.33 0.72
N ARG A 63 22.43 -14.42 1.47
CA ARG A 63 21.22 -14.98 2.04
C ARG A 63 21.39 -15.27 3.53
N ILE A 64 20.44 -14.81 4.34
CA ILE A 64 20.32 -15.17 5.74
C ILE A 64 19.14 -16.13 5.91
N VAL A 65 19.40 -17.28 6.49
CA VAL A 65 18.39 -18.29 6.81
C VAL A 65 18.05 -18.17 8.31
N VAL A 66 16.78 -17.90 8.58
CA VAL A 66 16.29 -17.62 9.93
C VAL A 66 15.34 -18.74 10.35
N PRO A 67 15.70 -19.62 11.30
CA PRO A 67 14.81 -20.63 11.88
C PRO A 67 13.54 -20.05 12.51
N ASP A 68 12.55 -20.91 12.78
CA ASP A 68 11.28 -20.54 13.40
C ASP A 68 11.47 -20.18 14.88
N LYS A 69 11.82 -18.96 15.15
CA LYS A 69 12.02 -18.37 16.48
C LYS A 69 11.61 -16.90 16.48
N ARG A 70 11.51 -16.31 17.69
CA ARG A 70 11.46 -14.87 17.89
C ARG A 70 12.90 -14.36 18.12
N TYR A 71 13.30 -13.42 17.31
CA TYR A 71 14.60 -12.74 17.36
C TYR A 71 14.38 -11.36 17.92
N ARG A 72 14.62 -11.21 19.21
CA ARG A 72 14.40 -9.94 19.93
C ARG A 72 15.67 -9.11 19.89
N LEU A 73 15.58 -7.90 19.36
CA LEU A 73 16.65 -6.92 19.43
C LEU A 73 16.72 -6.37 20.85
N THR A 74 17.92 -6.36 21.45
CA THR A 74 18.11 -6.01 22.85
C THR A 74 19.19 -4.96 23.07
N ARG A 75 19.81 -4.52 22.00
CA ARG A 75 20.89 -3.53 22.03
C ARG A 75 20.34 -2.15 21.72
N ALA A 76 20.00 -1.40 22.76
CA ALA A 76 19.58 -0.01 22.59
C ALA A 76 20.72 0.84 22.00
N ASN A 77 20.35 1.78 21.14
CA ASN A 77 21.28 2.78 20.62
C ASN A 77 21.69 3.73 21.76
N PRO A 78 22.97 3.77 22.18
CA PRO A 78 23.40 4.59 23.32
C PRO A 78 23.50 6.09 22.97
N GLY A 79 23.48 6.45 21.71
CA GLY A 79 23.66 7.83 21.22
C GLY A 79 22.38 8.53 20.76
N GLY A 80 21.22 7.85 20.79
CA GLY A 80 19.96 8.37 20.20
C GLY A 80 19.91 8.17 18.68
N VAL A 81 19.50 9.16 17.93
CA VAL A 81 19.24 9.10 16.46
C VAL A 81 20.52 8.84 15.65
N GLY A 82 20.42 8.08 14.55
CA GLY A 82 21.41 8.08 13.47
C GLY A 82 22.56 7.08 13.61
N GLU A 83 22.30 5.89 14.13
CA GLU A 83 23.27 4.80 14.07
C GLU A 83 23.04 3.98 12.80
N ASP A 84 23.95 4.05 11.82
CA ASP A 84 23.87 3.38 10.50
C ASP A 84 24.85 2.20 10.35
N VAL A 85 25.36 1.65 11.43
CA VAL A 85 26.39 0.60 11.42
C VAL A 85 25.84 -0.77 11.80
N GLY A 86 24.64 -0.81 12.40
CA GLY A 86 23.95 -2.04 12.81
C GLY A 86 24.53 -2.74 14.03
N ASP A 87 25.42 -2.10 14.79
CA ASP A 87 25.96 -2.64 16.04
C ASP A 87 24.98 -2.51 17.20
N PHE A 88 24.10 -1.52 17.16
CA PHE A 88 23.07 -1.19 18.13
C PHE A 88 21.72 -0.96 17.42
N GLY A 89 20.69 -0.62 18.15
CA GLY A 89 19.40 -0.25 17.59
C GLY A 89 18.83 -1.30 16.63
N ASP A 90 18.45 -0.85 15.47
CA ASP A 90 17.89 -1.64 14.40
C ASP A 90 18.91 -2.51 13.65
N LEU A 91 18.50 -3.10 12.56
CA LEU A 91 19.36 -3.90 11.68
C LEU A 91 19.56 -3.17 10.36
N ASP A 92 20.73 -2.55 10.17
CA ASP A 92 21.09 -1.86 8.94
C ASP A 92 21.45 -2.82 7.81
N ILE A 93 20.84 -2.64 6.67
CA ILE A 93 21.14 -3.38 5.44
C ILE A 93 21.64 -2.38 4.40
N ASN A 94 22.93 -2.43 4.11
CA ASN A 94 23.60 -1.47 3.23
C ASN A 94 24.10 -2.10 1.93
N ASN A 95 23.95 -1.37 0.82
CA ASN A 95 24.58 -1.51 -0.50
C ASN A 95 24.59 -2.88 -1.21
N ASN A 96 24.11 -3.98 -0.61
CA ASN A 96 24.19 -5.31 -1.23
C ASN A 96 22.81 -5.97 -1.31
N PRO A 97 22.53 -6.76 -2.34
CA PRO A 97 21.33 -7.57 -2.38
C PRO A 97 21.33 -8.59 -1.26
N LEU A 98 20.36 -8.49 -0.33
CA LEU A 98 20.22 -9.40 0.80
C LEU A 98 18.83 -10.06 0.84
N SER A 99 18.80 -11.37 1.08
CA SER A 99 17.57 -12.10 1.28
C SER A 99 17.52 -12.72 2.68
N ILE A 100 16.60 -12.25 3.52
CA ILE A 100 16.33 -12.82 4.85
C ILE A 100 15.12 -13.75 4.73
N THR A 101 15.31 -15.05 4.98
CA THR A 101 14.31 -16.06 4.65
C THR A 101 14.08 -17.05 5.78
N HIS A 102 12.79 -17.33 6.07
CA HIS A 102 12.41 -18.49 6.89
C HIS A 102 12.09 -19.69 5.99
N PRO A 103 12.75 -20.84 6.17
CA PRO A 103 12.55 -22.01 5.29
C PRO A 103 11.29 -22.82 5.59
N GLY A 104 10.76 -22.74 6.80
CA GLY A 104 9.63 -23.53 7.30
C GLY A 104 8.25 -23.13 6.75
N LYS A 105 7.20 -23.74 7.32
CA LYS A 105 5.81 -23.41 6.96
C LYS A 105 5.33 -22.10 7.60
N GLY A 106 5.80 -21.77 8.80
CA GLY A 106 5.46 -20.56 9.55
C GLY A 106 6.18 -19.29 9.06
N ARG A 107 6.39 -18.38 10.00
CA ARG A 107 7.16 -17.15 9.83
C ARG A 107 8.11 -16.98 11.03
N ALA A 108 9.33 -16.55 10.80
CA ALA A 108 10.21 -16.09 11.88
C ALA A 108 9.84 -14.65 12.24
N ARG A 109 9.94 -14.28 13.53
CA ARG A 109 9.65 -12.92 14.00
C ARG A 109 10.94 -12.21 14.38
N ILE A 110 11.18 -11.07 13.77
CA ILE A 110 12.18 -10.08 14.19
C ILE A 110 11.42 -9.02 15.00
N ASP A 111 11.86 -8.77 16.20
CA ASP A 111 11.17 -8.02 17.22
C ASP A 111 12.05 -6.87 17.71
N GLY A 112 11.63 -5.63 17.41
CA GLY A 112 12.35 -4.41 17.77
C GLY A 112 12.36 -4.11 19.26
N ASN A 113 11.46 -4.75 20.04
CA ASN A 113 11.40 -4.57 21.49
C ASN A 113 11.10 -3.12 21.93
N GLY A 114 10.61 -2.28 21.03
CA GLY A 114 10.35 -0.86 21.29
C GLY A 114 11.60 -0.04 21.61
N LEU A 115 12.77 -0.49 21.19
CA LEU A 115 14.04 0.18 21.45
C LEU A 115 14.51 1.06 20.30
N ASP A 116 14.09 0.70 19.08
CA ASP A 116 14.40 1.36 17.82
C ASP A 116 13.45 0.79 16.73
N ARG A 117 13.56 1.29 15.48
CA ARG A 117 12.95 0.57 14.35
C ARG A 117 13.48 -0.87 14.30
N VAL A 118 12.97 -1.69 13.42
CA VAL A 118 13.46 -3.07 13.30
C VAL A 118 14.52 -3.20 12.22
N LEU A 119 14.30 -2.55 11.07
CA LEU A 119 15.17 -2.63 9.90
C LEU A 119 15.33 -1.25 9.27
N HIS A 120 16.56 -0.89 8.94
CA HIS A 120 16.88 0.19 8.03
C HIS A 120 17.51 -0.38 6.75
N VAL A 121 16.85 -0.19 5.60
CA VAL A 121 17.35 -0.64 4.29
C VAL A 121 17.88 0.56 3.54
N GLN A 122 19.18 0.75 3.59
CA GLN A 122 19.87 1.94 3.09
C GLN A 122 19.93 2.00 1.58
N ALA A 123 20.14 3.20 1.03
CA ALA A 123 20.21 3.46 -0.40
C ALA A 123 21.13 2.49 -1.16
N GLY A 124 20.69 2.03 -2.33
CA GLY A 124 21.42 1.07 -3.16
C GLY A 124 21.24 -0.41 -2.77
N ALA A 125 20.70 -0.71 -1.59
CA ALA A 125 20.40 -2.06 -1.18
C ALA A 125 19.20 -2.65 -1.96
N ARG A 126 19.09 -3.98 -1.96
CA ARG A 126 17.92 -4.72 -2.47
C ARG A 126 17.57 -5.81 -1.49
N THR A 127 16.56 -5.57 -0.68
CA THR A 127 16.23 -6.49 0.40
C THR A 127 14.98 -7.30 0.08
N THR A 128 15.07 -8.62 0.28
CA THR A 128 13.92 -9.51 0.22
C THR A 128 13.67 -10.15 1.58
N LEU A 129 12.52 -9.88 2.17
CA LEU A 129 12.02 -10.57 3.35
C LEU A 129 11.02 -11.66 2.94
N LYS A 130 11.34 -12.91 3.20
CA LYS A 130 10.46 -14.03 2.85
C LYS A 130 10.03 -14.81 4.08
N LYS A 131 8.73 -14.77 4.38
CA LYS A 131 8.13 -15.38 5.57
C LYS A 131 8.75 -14.83 6.88
N ILE A 132 8.96 -13.54 6.93
CA ILE A 132 9.45 -12.80 8.10
C ILE A 132 8.31 -11.94 8.64
N VAL A 133 8.21 -11.85 9.95
CA VAL A 133 7.43 -10.85 10.67
C VAL A 133 8.40 -9.81 11.23
N VAL A 134 8.18 -8.55 10.91
CA VAL A 134 8.86 -7.39 11.46
C VAL A 134 7.90 -6.73 12.43
N ALA A 135 8.28 -6.56 13.69
CA ALA A 135 7.32 -6.14 14.69
C ALA A 135 7.92 -5.47 15.92
N ASP A 136 7.06 -4.74 16.65
CA ASP A 136 7.40 -4.07 17.91
C ASP A 136 8.58 -3.10 17.76
N GLY A 137 8.71 -2.44 16.60
CA GLY A 137 9.67 -1.35 16.36
C GLY A 137 9.13 -0.02 16.84
N ASN A 138 10.04 0.86 17.31
CA ASN A 138 9.75 2.23 17.71
C ASN A 138 11.06 3.05 17.68
N PRO A 139 11.30 3.86 16.63
CA PRO A 139 12.55 4.63 16.48
C PRO A 139 12.67 5.85 17.40
N GLY A 140 11.63 6.16 18.17
CA GLY A 140 11.66 7.29 19.11
C GLY A 140 11.34 8.64 18.46
N GLU A 141 12.21 9.19 17.66
CA GLU A 141 12.07 10.52 17.04
C GLU A 141 12.19 10.48 15.49
N ASP A 142 12.11 9.30 14.87
CA ASP A 142 12.40 9.09 13.45
C ASP A 142 11.29 8.26 12.77
N ASP A 143 11.31 8.12 11.44
CA ASP A 143 10.32 7.47 10.62
C ASP A 143 10.47 5.95 10.52
N GLY A 144 9.47 5.31 9.92
CA GLY A 144 9.55 3.90 9.59
C GLY A 144 9.59 2.99 10.82
N GLY A 145 8.57 3.02 11.66
CA GLY A 145 8.55 2.26 12.93
C GLY A 145 8.96 0.80 12.81
N GLY A 146 8.54 0.11 11.76
CA GLY A 146 9.02 -1.23 11.45
C GLY A 146 10.22 -1.24 10.52
N ILE A 147 10.11 -0.53 9.40
CA ILE A 147 11.11 -0.50 8.32
C ILE A 147 11.20 0.90 7.74
N LEU A 148 12.37 1.49 7.76
CA LEU A 148 12.74 2.65 6.95
C LEU A 148 13.52 2.17 5.73
N THR A 149 13.23 2.71 4.53
CA THR A 149 13.96 2.32 3.34
C THR A 149 13.98 3.38 2.24
N SER A 150 15.17 3.75 1.79
CA SER A 150 15.42 4.49 0.54
C SER A 150 15.89 3.59 -0.60
N ALA A 151 15.50 2.30 -0.58
CA ALA A 151 15.98 1.25 -1.47
C ALA A 151 14.86 0.28 -1.89
N SER A 152 15.22 -0.80 -2.62
CA SER A 152 14.25 -1.80 -3.03
C SER A 152 13.92 -2.78 -1.91
N LEU A 153 12.67 -2.80 -1.46
CA LEU A 153 12.13 -3.72 -0.46
C LEU A 153 11.11 -4.69 -1.09
N ASN A 154 11.34 -5.99 -0.96
CA ASN A 154 10.43 -7.02 -1.45
C ASN A 154 9.94 -7.91 -0.30
N LEU A 155 8.66 -7.79 0.03
CA LEU A 155 7.99 -8.59 1.05
C LEU A 155 7.25 -9.77 0.42
N GLN A 156 7.65 -11.00 0.73
CA GLN A 156 7.04 -12.24 0.22
C GLN A 156 6.48 -13.07 1.35
N ARG A 157 5.16 -13.15 1.47
CA ARG A 157 4.48 -13.87 2.56
C ARG A 157 4.95 -13.41 3.95
N SER A 158 5.37 -12.17 4.04
CA SER A 158 5.89 -11.52 5.24
C SER A 158 4.84 -10.62 5.88
N ALA A 159 5.12 -10.10 7.05
CA ALA A 159 4.24 -9.14 7.71
C ALA A 159 5.05 -8.08 8.43
N VAL A 160 4.53 -6.84 8.45
CA VAL A 160 5.02 -5.74 9.26
C VAL A 160 3.88 -5.37 10.19
N VAL A 161 4.05 -5.59 11.50
CA VAL A 161 2.92 -5.55 12.42
C VAL A 161 3.28 -4.89 13.75
N ASP A 162 2.32 -4.14 14.31
CA ASP A 162 2.42 -3.59 15.67
C ASP A 162 3.68 -2.73 15.88
N ASN A 163 4.06 -1.95 14.87
CA ASN A 163 5.17 -0.99 14.96
C ASN A 163 4.60 0.41 15.12
N THR A 164 5.38 1.30 15.71
CA THR A 164 5.02 2.68 15.99
C THR A 164 6.14 3.60 15.51
N ALA A 165 5.78 4.69 14.83
CA ALA A 165 6.68 5.82 14.58
C ALA A 165 6.07 7.09 15.17
N PRO A 166 6.84 8.10 15.57
CA PRO A 166 6.25 9.39 15.90
C PRO A 166 5.67 10.06 14.66
N ASP A 167 6.39 10.02 13.56
CA ASP A 167 6.10 10.72 12.32
C ASP A 167 5.65 9.73 11.24
N ASP A 168 6.32 9.57 10.13
CA ASP A 168 5.83 8.87 8.96
C ASP A 168 6.03 7.35 8.98
N GLY A 169 5.13 6.66 8.28
CA GLY A 169 5.28 5.24 8.03
C GLY A 169 5.34 4.38 9.30
N GLY A 170 4.30 4.39 10.14
CA GLY A 170 4.28 3.58 11.37
C GLY A 170 4.71 2.12 11.16
N GLY A 171 4.38 1.53 10.02
CA GLY A 171 4.87 0.20 9.62
C GLY A 171 6.08 0.26 8.70
N ILE A 172 5.96 0.97 7.59
CA ILE A 172 6.98 1.11 6.55
C ILE A 172 7.00 2.55 6.10
N ASP A 173 8.15 3.16 6.16
CA ASP A 173 8.43 4.40 5.49
C ASP A 173 9.35 4.16 4.29
N LEU A 174 8.95 4.66 3.12
CA LEU A 174 9.66 4.51 1.87
C LEU A 174 10.08 5.88 1.34
N ASP A 175 11.31 6.23 1.62
CA ASP A 175 11.95 7.45 1.17
C ASP A 175 12.42 7.42 -0.28
N ASP A 176 13.05 8.49 -0.72
CA ASP A 176 13.57 8.76 -2.05
C ASP A 176 14.10 7.54 -2.81
N ASN A 177 13.62 7.36 -4.05
CA ASN A 177 14.05 6.30 -4.97
C ASN A 177 13.87 4.86 -4.48
N GLY A 178 13.09 4.65 -3.42
CA GLY A 178 12.75 3.34 -2.93
C GLY A 178 11.72 2.63 -3.82
N ASN A 179 11.72 1.29 -3.79
CA ASN A 179 10.70 0.50 -4.47
C ASN A 179 10.11 -0.53 -3.51
N LEU A 180 8.80 -0.51 -3.32
CA LEU A 180 8.11 -1.47 -2.48
C LEU A 180 7.37 -2.52 -3.32
N ARG A 181 7.70 -3.78 -3.13
CA ARG A 181 6.92 -4.88 -3.69
C ARG A 181 6.40 -5.81 -2.60
N MET A 182 5.09 -5.85 -2.44
CA MET A 182 4.43 -6.75 -1.49
C MET A 182 3.68 -7.86 -2.22
N VAL A 183 3.97 -9.12 -1.91
CA VAL A 183 3.26 -10.27 -2.47
C VAL A 183 2.81 -11.21 -1.37
N ARG A 184 1.49 -11.39 -1.23
CA ARG A 184 0.88 -12.22 -0.17
C ARG A 184 1.38 -11.83 1.22
N SER A 185 1.58 -10.56 1.44
CA SER A 185 2.14 -9.97 2.65
C SER A 185 1.13 -9.11 3.37
N ALA A 186 1.45 -8.66 4.57
CA ALA A 186 0.55 -7.83 5.36
C ALA A 186 1.30 -6.68 6.03
N VAL A 187 0.65 -5.52 6.15
CA VAL A 187 1.03 -4.39 7.01
C VAL A 187 -0.15 -4.12 7.91
N GLN A 188 -0.03 -4.38 9.22
CA GLN A 188 -1.18 -4.43 10.11
C GLN A 188 -0.89 -3.88 11.51
N GLY A 189 -1.85 -3.09 12.04
CA GLY A 189 -1.77 -2.62 13.43
C GLY A 189 -0.62 -1.68 13.72
N ASN A 190 -0.05 -1.04 12.69
CA ASN A 190 1.01 -0.06 12.88
C ASN A 190 0.40 1.32 13.13
N GLU A 191 1.13 2.19 13.78
CA GLU A 191 0.63 3.48 14.23
C GLU A 191 1.67 4.59 14.06
N THR A 192 1.23 5.78 13.62
CA THR A 192 1.97 7.03 13.80
C THR A 192 1.34 7.84 14.91
N THR A 193 2.14 8.63 15.67
CA THR A 193 1.68 9.21 16.95
C THR A 193 1.74 10.72 17.04
N ASP A 194 2.49 11.42 16.19
CA ASP A 194 2.50 12.88 16.17
C ASP A 194 1.31 13.44 15.38
N PHE A 195 0.62 14.43 15.97
CA PHE A 195 -0.58 15.03 15.37
C PHE A 195 -0.27 16.13 14.35
N SER A 196 0.96 16.61 14.28
CA SER A 196 1.27 17.79 13.50
C SER A 196 1.58 17.49 12.03
N ASP A 197 2.20 16.35 11.72
CA ASP A 197 2.75 16.07 10.38
C ASP A 197 2.80 14.58 10.02
N SER A 198 2.27 13.68 10.84
CA SER A 198 2.46 12.25 10.64
C SER A 198 1.53 11.63 9.63
N ASP A 199 2.06 10.94 8.64
CA ASP A 199 1.36 10.31 7.55
C ASP A 199 1.62 8.80 7.44
N GLY A 200 0.71 8.11 6.75
CA GLY A 200 0.92 6.71 6.45
C GLY A 200 1.02 5.80 7.68
N GLY A 201 -0.02 5.72 8.51
CA GLY A 201 0.00 4.85 9.70
C GLY A 201 0.46 3.41 9.42
N GLY A 202 0.15 2.88 8.22
CA GLY A 202 0.68 1.61 7.73
C GLY A 202 1.93 1.76 6.87
N ILE A 203 1.83 2.55 5.81
CA ILE A 203 2.85 2.74 4.78
C ILE A 203 2.85 4.20 4.35
N ASN A 204 4.00 4.84 4.34
CA ASN A 204 4.25 6.10 3.69
C ASN A 204 5.13 5.90 2.45
N LEU A 205 4.83 6.60 1.33
CA LEU A 205 5.51 6.45 0.03
C LEU A 205 5.94 7.84 -0.48
N SER A 206 7.04 8.38 0.04
CA SER A 206 7.38 9.80 -0.10
C SER A 206 8.22 10.18 -1.33
N GLY A 207 8.92 9.28 -1.95
CA GLY A 207 9.86 9.65 -3.02
C GLY A 207 9.22 9.84 -4.41
N PRO A 208 9.60 10.85 -5.22
CA PRO A 208 9.03 11.13 -6.54
C PRO A 208 9.30 10.07 -7.60
N ASP A 209 10.37 9.28 -7.46
CA ASP A 209 10.71 8.16 -8.32
C ASP A 209 10.41 6.80 -7.65
N THR A 210 9.57 6.84 -6.63
CA THR A 210 9.17 5.66 -5.86
C THR A 210 8.05 4.89 -6.57
N GLU A 211 8.14 3.58 -6.60
CA GLU A 211 7.11 2.69 -7.13
C GLU A 211 6.69 1.66 -6.06
N ALA A 212 5.39 1.58 -5.79
CA ALA A 212 4.84 0.59 -4.87
C ALA A 212 3.87 -0.37 -5.56
N SER A 213 4.11 -1.67 -5.41
CA SER A 213 3.27 -2.73 -5.97
C SER A 213 2.76 -3.68 -4.89
N ILE A 214 1.48 -3.62 -4.59
CA ILE A 214 0.80 -4.39 -3.54
C ILE A 214 -0.10 -5.47 -4.17
N VAL A 215 0.36 -6.72 -4.18
CA VAL A 215 -0.31 -7.83 -4.88
C VAL A 215 -0.75 -8.92 -3.91
N ARG A 216 -2.04 -9.25 -3.90
CA ARG A 216 -2.62 -10.28 -3.01
C ARG A 216 -2.23 -10.08 -1.55
N SER A 217 -2.17 -8.85 -1.12
CA SER A 217 -1.67 -8.42 0.18
C SER A 217 -2.75 -7.68 0.97
N THR A 218 -2.46 -7.38 2.22
CA THR A 218 -3.41 -6.70 3.11
C THR A 218 -2.71 -5.56 3.82
N VAL A 219 -3.33 -4.38 3.82
CA VAL A 219 -2.97 -3.23 4.66
C VAL A 219 -4.17 -2.97 5.56
N SER A 220 -4.06 -3.24 6.87
CA SER A 220 -5.27 -3.18 7.70
C SER A 220 -5.03 -2.84 9.17
N GLY A 221 -6.01 -2.15 9.75
CA GLY A 221 -5.99 -1.83 11.18
C GLY A 221 -4.87 -0.89 11.58
N ASN A 222 -4.27 -0.19 10.63
CA ASN A 222 -3.23 0.81 10.90
C ASN A 222 -3.89 2.14 11.27
N ARG A 223 -3.15 2.97 11.98
CA ARG A 223 -3.63 4.25 12.49
C ARG A 223 -2.61 5.35 12.24
N ALA A 224 -3.08 6.46 11.66
CA ALA A 224 -2.31 7.70 11.59
C ALA A 224 -2.89 8.73 12.56
N ALA A 225 -2.02 9.43 13.24
CA ALA A 225 -2.40 10.57 14.05
C ALA A 225 -2.65 11.84 13.20
N GLY A 226 -2.07 11.91 12.00
CA GLY A 226 -2.30 12.93 10.97
C GLY A 226 -3.06 12.38 9.77
N GLY A 227 -2.41 12.32 8.62
CA GLY A 227 -2.93 11.96 7.29
C GLY A 227 -3.46 10.53 7.16
N SER A 228 -3.02 9.78 6.16
CA SER A 228 -3.68 8.53 5.80
C SER A 228 -3.43 7.36 6.74
N GLY A 229 -4.52 6.71 7.16
CA GLY A 229 -4.43 5.62 8.12
C GLY A 229 -3.77 4.35 7.59
N GLY A 230 -3.99 4.03 6.32
CA GLY A 230 -3.43 2.83 5.69
C GLY A 230 -2.19 3.08 4.88
N ILE A 231 -2.32 3.85 3.80
CA ILE A 231 -1.27 4.16 2.83
C ILE A 231 -1.34 5.63 2.48
N GLU A 232 -0.27 6.36 2.73
CA GLU A 232 -0.06 7.71 2.21
C GLU A 232 0.83 7.68 0.98
N VAL A 233 0.51 8.53 -0.03
CA VAL A 233 1.21 8.54 -1.33
C VAL A 233 1.60 9.97 -1.70
N PRO A 234 2.55 10.59 -1.02
CA PRO A 234 2.93 11.97 -1.29
C PRO A 234 3.81 12.14 -2.54
N GLY A 235 4.35 11.07 -3.12
CA GLY A 235 5.23 11.22 -4.27
C GLY A 235 5.39 10.01 -5.17
N ALA A 236 4.70 8.90 -4.89
CA ALA A 236 4.94 7.61 -5.53
C ALA A 236 3.90 7.20 -6.58
N GLU A 237 4.26 6.28 -7.47
CA GLU A 237 3.27 5.49 -8.22
C GLU A 237 2.81 4.29 -7.38
N LEU A 238 1.47 4.15 -7.17
CA LEU A 238 0.90 3.07 -6.38
C LEU A 238 0.04 2.12 -7.20
N ASN A 239 0.43 0.85 -7.25
CA ASN A 239 -0.30 -0.23 -7.91
C ASN A 239 -0.84 -1.26 -6.90
N ILE A 240 -2.16 -1.32 -6.72
CA ILE A 240 -2.83 -2.28 -5.83
C ILE A 240 -3.62 -3.30 -6.65
N SER A 241 -3.31 -4.58 -6.55
CA SER A 241 -4.05 -5.61 -7.24
C SER A 241 -4.39 -6.82 -6.37
N LYS A 242 -5.64 -7.28 -6.44
CA LYS A 242 -6.14 -8.44 -5.70
C LYS A 242 -5.86 -8.36 -4.20
N SER A 243 -5.89 -7.13 -3.65
CA SER A 243 -5.45 -6.79 -2.31
C SER A 243 -6.57 -6.16 -1.49
N THR A 244 -6.36 -6.03 -0.21
CA THR A 244 -7.34 -5.45 0.71
C THR A 244 -6.71 -4.33 1.51
N VAL A 245 -7.33 -3.15 1.51
CA VAL A 245 -7.02 -2.02 2.41
C VAL A 245 -8.23 -1.85 3.32
N ALA A 246 -8.12 -2.21 4.61
CA ALA A 246 -9.32 -2.31 5.43
C ALA A 246 -9.13 -1.96 6.90
N GLY A 247 -10.14 -1.26 7.46
CA GLY A 247 -10.18 -0.98 8.89
C GLY A 247 -9.06 -0.07 9.37
N ASN A 248 -8.44 0.70 8.47
CA ASN A 248 -7.44 1.69 8.82
C ASN A 248 -8.13 2.99 9.31
N ARG A 249 -7.42 3.78 10.08
CA ARG A 249 -7.96 4.99 10.70
C ARG A 249 -6.98 6.15 10.59
N ALA A 250 -7.47 7.27 10.05
CA ALA A 250 -6.80 8.56 9.99
C ALA A 250 -7.44 9.56 10.95
N GLN A 251 -6.65 10.44 11.54
CA GLN A 251 -7.18 11.65 12.18
C GLN A 251 -7.29 12.81 11.16
N GLY A 252 -6.63 12.71 10.02
CA GLY A 252 -6.80 13.54 8.84
C GLY A 252 -7.75 12.91 7.82
N SER A 253 -7.43 13.11 6.54
CA SER A 253 -8.12 12.54 5.38
C SER A 253 -7.54 11.17 4.98
N GLY A 254 -8.21 10.44 4.08
CA GLY A 254 -7.67 9.18 3.56
C GLY A 254 -7.65 8.04 4.58
N GLY A 255 -8.79 7.68 5.18
CA GLY A 255 -8.82 6.57 6.15
C GLY A 255 -8.16 5.30 5.66
N GLY A 256 -8.31 4.95 4.38
CA GLY A 256 -7.64 3.83 3.72
C GLY A 256 -6.39 4.21 2.98
N ILE A 257 -6.53 5.12 2.03
CA ILE A 257 -5.47 5.60 1.12
C ILE A 257 -5.64 7.11 0.97
N GLY A 258 -4.55 7.85 0.95
CA GLY A 258 -4.55 9.28 0.66
C GLY A 258 -3.40 9.72 -0.22
N SER A 259 -3.61 10.85 -0.89
CA SER A 259 -2.59 11.57 -1.64
C SER A 259 -3.02 13.00 -1.90
N ASP A 260 -2.13 13.94 -1.62
CA ASP A 260 -2.25 15.37 -1.91
C ASP A 260 -1.21 15.82 -2.94
N SER A 261 -0.82 14.95 -3.85
CA SER A 261 0.26 15.17 -4.80
C SER A 261 -0.06 14.64 -6.20
N LEU A 262 0.68 15.11 -7.19
CA LEU A 262 0.59 14.67 -8.59
C LEU A 262 1.14 13.26 -8.77
N VAL A 263 0.34 12.25 -8.45
CA VAL A 263 0.73 10.84 -8.52
C VAL A 263 -0.27 10.00 -9.30
N GLU A 264 0.12 8.79 -9.69
CA GLU A 264 -0.75 7.80 -10.30
C GLU A 264 -1.08 6.65 -9.35
N ILE A 265 -2.37 6.38 -9.13
CA ILE A 265 -2.84 5.28 -8.29
C ILE A 265 -3.71 4.33 -9.11
N SER A 266 -3.31 3.07 -9.21
CA SER A 266 -4.06 2.02 -9.89
C SER A 266 -4.61 0.98 -8.92
N ILE A 267 -5.94 0.75 -8.94
CA ILE A 267 -6.62 -0.19 -8.04
C ILE A 267 -7.37 -1.24 -8.84
N GLY A 268 -6.85 -2.46 -8.91
CA GLY A 268 -7.44 -3.56 -9.68
C GLY A 268 -7.87 -4.75 -8.84
N SER A 269 -9.11 -5.22 -9.01
CA SER A 269 -9.66 -6.43 -8.34
C SER A 269 -9.48 -6.43 -6.82
N SER A 270 -9.59 -5.27 -6.19
CA SER A 270 -9.22 -5.02 -4.78
C SER A 270 -10.41 -4.57 -3.95
N THR A 271 -10.25 -4.59 -2.63
CA THR A 271 -11.30 -4.15 -1.70
C THR A 271 -10.74 -3.11 -0.75
N ILE A 272 -11.35 -1.94 -0.75
CA ILE A 272 -11.10 -0.83 0.17
C ILE A 272 -12.31 -0.73 1.10
N SER A 273 -12.19 -1.11 2.38
CA SER A 273 -13.39 -1.26 3.19
C SER A 273 -13.21 -0.99 4.68
N GLY A 274 -14.26 -0.41 5.27
CA GLY A 274 -14.32 -0.20 6.71
C GLY A 274 -13.22 0.74 7.24
N ASN A 275 -12.62 1.54 6.37
CA ASN A 275 -11.64 2.54 6.75
C ASN A 275 -12.36 3.79 7.28
N ARG A 276 -11.69 4.56 8.11
CA ARG A 276 -12.27 5.75 8.73
C ARG A 276 -11.31 6.93 8.69
N ALA A 277 -11.80 8.07 8.22
CA ALA A 277 -11.15 9.37 8.30
C ALA A 277 -11.90 10.29 9.27
N ALA A 278 -11.17 11.10 10.01
CA ALA A 278 -11.76 12.16 10.82
C ALA A 278 -12.09 13.41 9.98
N LEU A 279 -11.48 13.54 8.82
CA LEU A 279 -11.85 14.51 7.78
C LEU A 279 -12.47 13.76 6.59
N GLY A 280 -12.08 14.06 5.35
CA GLY A 280 -12.64 13.50 4.13
C GLY A 280 -12.02 12.18 3.67
N GLY A 281 -12.64 11.54 2.67
CA GLY A 281 -12.10 10.35 2.03
C GLY A 281 -11.98 9.13 2.94
N GLY A 282 -13.08 8.64 3.50
CA GLY A 282 -13.03 7.47 4.40
C GLY A 282 -12.33 6.26 3.82
N GLY A 283 -12.56 5.96 2.54
CA GLY A 283 -11.85 4.92 1.81
C GLY A 283 -10.62 5.43 1.08
N LEU A 284 -10.81 6.49 0.30
CA LEU A 284 -9.80 7.12 -0.56
C LEU A 284 -9.97 8.64 -0.54
N HIS A 285 -8.92 9.37 -0.23
CA HIS A 285 -8.80 10.81 -0.40
C HIS A 285 -7.75 11.12 -1.44
N ILE A 286 -8.07 12.02 -2.39
CA ILE A 286 -7.11 12.47 -3.40
C ILE A 286 -7.28 13.93 -3.75
N ALA A 287 -6.17 14.66 -3.74
CA ALA A 287 -6.00 15.96 -4.34
C ALA A 287 -4.87 15.88 -5.38
N PHE A 288 -5.04 16.55 -6.52
CA PHE A 288 -4.10 16.58 -7.65
C PHE A 288 -3.78 15.23 -8.32
N ALA A 289 -4.09 14.10 -7.69
CA ALA A 289 -3.72 12.76 -8.15
C ALA A 289 -4.61 12.22 -9.27
N SER A 290 -4.07 11.29 -10.06
CA SER A 290 -4.81 10.50 -11.04
C SER A 290 -5.08 9.10 -10.51
N VAL A 291 -6.35 8.67 -10.45
CA VAL A 291 -6.75 7.36 -9.95
C VAL A 291 -7.51 6.57 -11.01
N SER A 292 -7.08 5.34 -11.24
CA SER A 292 -7.84 4.36 -12.02
C SER A 292 -8.29 3.19 -11.15
N ALA A 293 -9.59 2.90 -11.09
CA ALA A 293 -10.09 1.74 -10.37
C ALA A 293 -10.91 0.82 -11.28
N THR A 294 -10.57 -0.47 -11.27
CA THR A 294 -11.27 -1.46 -12.10
C THR A 294 -11.59 -2.71 -11.29
N ASN A 295 -12.80 -3.26 -11.47
CA ASN A 295 -13.24 -4.48 -10.78
C ASN A 295 -12.99 -4.43 -9.26
N SER A 296 -13.22 -3.31 -8.62
CA SER A 296 -12.87 -3.10 -7.22
C SER A 296 -14.08 -2.69 -6.38
N THR A 297 -14.00 -2.91 -5.09
CA THR A 297 -15.11 -2.62 -4.16
C THR A 297 -14.66 -1.63 -3.09
N PHE A 298 -15.38 -0.52 -2.98
CA PHE A 298 -15.26 0.47 -1.89
C PHE A 298 -16.50 0.32 -1.02
N ALA A 299 -16.37 -0.23 0.20
CA ALA A 299 -17.56 -0.56 0.96
C ALA A 299 -17.44 -0.34 2.47
N GLY A 300 -18.42 0.36 3.02
CA GLY A 300 -18.53 0.57 4.46
C GLY A 300 -17.43 1.46 5.04
N ASN A 301 -16.82 2.30 4.20
CA ASN A 301 -15.86 3.31 4.64
C ASN A 301 -16.62 4.50 5.24
N ARG A 302 -15.96 5.28 6.09
CA ARG A 302 -16.58 6.41 6.80
C ARG A 302 -15.65 7.62 6.84
N ALA A 303 -16.20 8.77 6.54
CA ALA A 303 -15.59 10.07 6.75
C ALA A 303 -16.44 10.89 7.73
N ASN A 304 -15.81 11.73 8.56
CA ASN A 304 -16.61 12.67 9.34
C ASN A 304 -17.07 13.85 8.47
N ASP A 305 -16.27 14.24 7.49
CA ASP A 305 -16.61 15.24 6.50
C ASP A 305 -17.14 14.59 5.22
N ASN A 306 -16.54 14.86 4.06
CA ASN A 306 -17.03 14.46 2.75
C ASN A 306 -16.46 13.13 2.26
N GLY A 307 -17.10 12.53 1.25
CA GLY A 307 -16.54 11.38 0.56
C GLY A 307 -16.37 10.13 1.44
N GLY A 308 -17.45 9.61 2.02
CA GLY A 308 -17.36 8.39 2.84
C GLY A 308 -16.62 7.24 2.14
N GLY A 309 -16.86 7.04 0.85
CA GLY A 309 -16.14 6.09 0.02
C GLY A 309 -14.90 6.68 -0.64
N ILE A 310 -15.09 7.73 -1.43
CA ILE A 310 -14.06 8.42 -2.22
C ILE A 310 -14.28 9.92 -2.11
N GLU A 311 -13.23 10.67 -1.88
CA GLU A 311 -13.16 12.10 -2.00
C GLU A 311 -12.13 12.49 -3.05
N ALA A 312 -12.52 13.34 -4.02
CA ALA A 312 -11.66 13.83 -5.10
C ALA A 312 -11.76 15.35 -5.15
N VAL A 313 -10.66 16.03 -4.89
CA VAL A 313 -10.61 17.49 -4.78
C VAL A 313 -9.39 18.07 -5.52
N ASP A 314 -9.36 19.40 -5.69
CA ASP A 314 -8.18 20.15 -6.11
C ASP A 314 -7.48 19.62 -7.38
N GLY A 315 -8.24 19.37 -8.45
CA GLY A 315 -7.68 18.93 -9.74
C GLY A 315 -7.43 17.42 -9.84
N ALA A 316 -7.99 16.64 -8.94
CA ALA A 316 -7.91 15.17 -9.03
C ALA A 316 -8.62 14.63 -10.28
N SER A 317 -8.15 13.50 -10.79
CA SER A 317 -8.76 12.80 -11.92
C SER A 317 -9.04 11.35 -11.57
N VAL A 318 -10.30 10.95 -11.55
CA VAL A 318 -10.73 9.59 -11.19
C VAL A 318 -11.43 8.92 -12.36
N ALA A 319 -11.01 7.69 -12.69
CA ALA A 319 -11.71 6.85 -13.66
C ALA A 319 -12.07 5.49 -13.06
N VAL A 320 -13.37 5.15 -13.04
CA VAL A 320 -13.84 3.88 -12.50
C VAL A 320 -14.59 3.05 -13.54
N ASN A 321 -14.27 1.74 -13.62
CA ASN A 321 -14.93 0.81 -14.50
C ASN A 321 -15.24 -0.51 -13.80
N ALA A 322 -16.51 -0.92 -13.81
CA ALA A 322 -17.00 -2.11 -13.13
C ALA A 322 -16.65 -2.11 -11.61
N VAL A 323 -16.86 -0.98 -10.98
CA VAL A 323 -16.58 -0.76 -9.54
C VAL A 323 -17.89 -0.81 -8.74
N THR A 324 -17.82 -1.33 -7.51
CA THR A 324 -18.93 -1.24 -6.55
C THR A 324 -18.55 -0.30 -5.42
N ILE A 325 -19.30 0.81 -5.28
CA ILE A 325 -19.17 1.79 -4.19
C ILE A 325 -20.43 1.69 -3.33
N ALA A 326 -20.34 1.06 -2.15
CA ALA A 326 -21.54 0.70 -1.45
C ALA A 326 -21.46 0.86 0.07
N ARG A 327 -22.53 1.39 0.67
CA ARG A 327 -22.68 1.51 2.12
C ARG A 327 -21.58 2.31 2.80
N ASN A 328 -21.03 3.28 2.09
CA ASN A 328 -20.10 4.25 2.66
C ASN A 328 -20.90 5.39 3.29
N ILE A 329 -20.33 6.05 4.26
CA ILE A 329 -21.02 7.07 5.06
C ILE A 329 -20.11 8.27 5.24
N SER A 330 -20.65 9.46 4.98
CA SER A 330 -20.03 10.75 5.34
C SER A 330 -20.85 11.46 6.40
N GLY A 331 -20.24 12.44 7.11
CA GLY A 331 -20.93 13.21 8.12
C GLY A 331 -21.24 12.45 9.41
N ASN A 332 -20.33 11.63 9.88
CA ASN A 332 -20.63 10.67 10.92
C ASN A 332 -20.54 11.22 12.35
N ASP A 333 -19.77 12.27 12.63
CA ASP A 333 -19.49 12.71 14.00
C ASP A 333 -19.54 14.24 14.25
N ASP A 334 -19.71 15.10 13.22
CA ASP A 334 -19.73 16.55 13.42
C ASP A 334 -21.13 17.18 13.25
N PRO A 335 -21.68 17.86 14.28
CA PRO A 335 -22.95 18.60 14.19
C PRO A 335 -22.83 19.98 13.56
N GLY A 336 -21.65 20.37 13.03
CA GLY A 336 -21.39 21.70 12.48
C GLY A 336 -21.83 21.88 11.03
N PRO A 337 -22.09 23.11 10.56
CA PRO A 337 -22.23 23.45 9.15
C PRO A 337 -20.87 23.65 8.46
N PRO A 338 -20.71 23.35 7.14
CA PRO A 338 -21.75 22.84 6.25
C PRO A 338 -22.04 21.35 6.46
N PRO A 339 -23.23 20.86 6.06
CA PRO A 339 -23.54 19.45 6.14
C PRO A 339 -22.53 18.66 5.29
N SER A 340 -21.96 17.61 5.85
CA SER A 340 -21.08 16.69 5.13
C SER A 340 -21.82 16.03 3.98
N THR A 341 -21.13 15.74 2.88
CA THR A 341 -21.74 15.36 1.63
C THR A 341 -20.99 14.20 0.95
N GLY A 342 -21.61 13.61 -0.09
CA GLY A 342 -21.00 12.54 -0.85
C GLY A 342 -20.76 11.27 -0.02
N GLY A 343 -21.81 10.62 0.47
CA GLY A 343 -21.69 9.37 1.22
C GLY A 343 -20.90 8.31 0.48
N GLY A 344 -21.14 8.16 -0.82
CA GLY A 344 -20.35 7.29 -1.69
C GLY A 344 -19.14 7.99 -2.28
N VAL A 345 -19.38 9.06 -3.03
CA VAL A 345 -18.36 9.87 -3.71
C VAL A 345 -18.63 11.33 -3.49
N TYR A 346 -17.59 12.08 -3.15
CA TYR A 346 -17.58 13.54 -3.17
C TYR A 346 -16.54 14.04 -4.17
N MET A 347 -16.91 15.06 -4.97
CA MET A 347 -16.00 15.62 -5.96
C MET A 347 -16.20 17.14 -6.06
N ILE A 348 -15.10 17.89 -6.02
CA ILE A 348 -15.08 19.33 -6.29
C ILE A 348 -13.76 19.71 -6.99
N ASP A 349 -13.82 20.66 -7.93
CA ASP A 349 -12.67 21.12 -8.74
C ASP A 349 -11.88 19.95 -9.37
N SER A 350 -12.56 18.86 -9.76
CA SER A 350 -11.97 17.59 -10.16
C SER A 350 -12.75 16.92 -11.29
N THR A 351 -12.25 15.79 -11.79
CA THR A 351 -12.96 14.99 -12.80
C THR A 351 -13.22 13.58 -12.30
N PHE A 352 -14.43 13.04 -12.55
CA PHE A 352 -14.79 11.69 -12.20
C PHE A 352 -15.52 11.00 -13.36
N GLU A 353 -14.80 10.10 -14.05
CA GLU A 353 -15.38 9.24 -15.08
C GLU A 353 -15.90 7.94 -14.48
N VAL A 354 -17.13 7.53 -14.87
CA VAL A 354 -17.74 6.30 -14.36
C VAL A 354 -18.48 5.52 -15.43
N ARG A 355 -18.23 4.19 -15.48
CA ARG A 355 -18.96 3.27 -16.35
C ARG A 355 -19.15 1.90 -15.70
N ASN A 356 -20.18 1.18 -16.14
CA ASN A 356 -20.45 -0.20 -15.73
C ASN A 356 -20.43 -0.41 -14.21
N SER A 357 -20.72 0.59 -13.45
CA SER A 357 -20.46 0.62 -12.01
C SER A 357 -21.76 0.63 -11.19
N LEU A 358 -21.64 0.26 -9.93
CA LEU A 358 -22.74 0.19 -8.98
C LEU A 358 -22.43 1.11 -7.77
N LEU A 359 -23.15 2.23 -7.68
CA LEU A 359 -23.12 3.12 -6.54
C LEU A 359 -24.39 2.88 -5.72
N ALA A 360 -24.28 2.38 -4.48
CA ALA A 360 -25.47 1.86 -3.87
C ALA A 360 -25.50 1.94 -2.34
N LEU A 361 -26.59 2.48 -1.83
CA LEU A 361 -26.86 2.52 -0.39
C LEU A 361 -25.77 3.26 0.40
N ASN A 362 -25.19 4.27 -0.22
CA ASN A 362 -24.30 5.20 0.45
C ASN A 362 -25.16 6.27 1.13
N GLU A 363 -24.68 6.82 2.22
CA GLU A 363 -25.50 7.62 3.11
C GLU A 363 -24.73 8.83 3.66
N VAL A 364 -25.45 9.91 3.96
CA VAL A 364 -24.91 11.10 4.64
C VAL A 364 -25.71 11.40 5.91
N GLY A 365 -25.08 12.03 6.87
CA GLY A 365 -25.70 12.65 8.02
C GLY A 365 -25.55 11.93 9.34
N GLN A 366 -25.81 12.72 10.40
CA GLN A 366 -25.85 12.30 11.79
C GLN A 366 -27.31 12.06 12.24
N GLY A 367 -27.54 10.99 12.95
CA GLY A 367 -28.82 10.75 13.63
C GLY A 367 -30.04 10.43 12.75
N GLY A 368 -29.84 10.40 11.43
CA GLY A 368 -30.86 10.07 10.44
C GLY A 368 -30.19 10.05 9.08
N LEU A 369 -29.59 8.91 8.74
CA LEU A 369 -28.85 8.74 7.47
C LEU A 369 -29.76 8.97 6.27
N ALA A 370 -29.40 9.89 5.38
CA ALA A 370 -30.06 10.11 4.10
C ALA A 370 -29.31 9.42 2.97
N PRO A 371 -30.02 8.83 2.00
CA PRO A 371 -29.36 8.24 0.82
C PRO A 371 -28.60 9.29 0.04
N ASN A 372 -27.31 9.04 -0.23
CA ASN A 372 -26.47 9.91 -1.03
C ASN A 372 -25.33 9.09 -1.66
N ASP A 373 -25.50 8.70 -2.93
CA ASP A 373 -24.49 7.89 -3.63
C ASP A 373 -23.33 8.73 -4.14
N CYS A 374 -23.57 9.99 -4.45
CA CYS A 374 -22.54 10.95 -4.87
C CYS A 374 -23.00 12.39 -4.70
N GLU A 375 -22.06 13.30 -4.63
CA GLU A 375 -22.30 14.75 -4.59
C GLU A 375 -21.10 15.53 -5.08
N GLY A 376 -21.33 16.73 -5.62
CA GLY A 376 -20.31 17.64 -6.08
C GLY A 376 -20.58 18.18 -7.47
N GLU A 377 -19.53 18.41 -8.23
CA GLU A 377 -19.62 18.90 -9.60
C GLU A 377 -20.11 17.81 -10.57
N THR A 378 -20.20 18.14 -11.86
CA THR A 378 -20.76 17.23 -12.85
C THR A 378 -19.87 16.01 -13.12
N PHE A 379 -20.33 14.84 -12.75
CA PHE A 379 -19.73 13.55 -13.09
C PHE A 379 -19.79 13.27 -14.60
N THR A 380 -18.78 12.60 -15.13
CA THR A 380 -18.77 12.13 -16.52
C THR A 380 -19.22 10.67 -16.56
N SER A 381 -20.53 10.45 -16.75
CA SER A 381 -21.04 9.09 -16.96
C SER A 381 -20.78 8.63 -18.39
N LEU A 382 -20.14 7.49 -18.54
CA LEU A 382 -19.96 6.76 -19.79
C LEU A 382 -21.00 5.63 -19.97
N GLY A 383 -22.02 5.60 -19.11
CA GLY A 383 -23.18 4.74 -19.19
C GLY A 383 -23.08 3.42 -18.44
N ASN A 384 -24.21 2.71 -18.42
CA ASN A 384 -24.38 1.39 -17.80
C ASN A 384 -24.09 1.36 -16.30
N ASN A 385 -24.37 2.47 -15.61
CA ASN A 385 -24.25 2.58 -14.17
C ASN A 385 -25.59 2.32 -13.48
N VAL A 386 -25.54 1.82 -12.26
CA VAL A 386 -26.72 1.65 -11.40
C VAL A 386 -26.48 2.42 -10.11
N LEU A 387 -27.35 3.38 -9.81
CA LEU A 387 -27.32 4.17 -8.59
C LEU A 387 -28.54 3.84 -7.73
N SER A 388 -28.41 3.85 -6.41
CA SER A 388 -29.58 3.77 -5.55
C SER A 388 -30.32 5.11 -5.45
N THR A 389 -29.61 6.21 -5.63
CA THR A 389 -30.17 7.56 -5.77
C THR A 389 -29.33 8.38 -6.73
N LYS A 390 -29.98 9.28 -7.47
CA LYS A 390 -29.32 10.31 -8.31
C LYS A 390 -29.41 11.71 -7.68
N VAL A 391 -29.92 11.81 -6.46
CA VAL A 391 -29.98 13.09 -5.73
C VAL A 391 -28.55 13.56 -5.53
N GLU A 392 -28.26 14.80 -5.91
CA GLU A 392 -26.93 15.48 -5.89
C GLU A 392 -25.84 14.81 -6.77
N CYS A 393 -26.24 13.83 -7.61
CA CYS A 393 -25.34 13.13 -8.54
C CYS A 393 -25.49 13.67 -9.97
N ASP A 394 -25.11 14.89 -10.22
CA ASP A 394 -25.19 15.49 -11.56
C ASP A 394 -24.28 14.79 -12.57
N GLY A 395 -24.71 14.67 -13.82
CA GLY A 395 -23.92 14.07 -14.92
C GLY A 395 -24.25 12.60 -15.25
N PHE A 396 -25.04 11.90 -14.46
CA PHE A 396 -25.55 10.57 -14.80
C PHE A 396 -26.75 10.67 -15.75
N THR A 397 -26.50 11.19 -16.95
CA THR A 397 -27.52 11.49 -17.97
C THR A 397 -27.58 10.49 -19.12
N GLN A 398 -26.71 9.48 -19.14
CA GLN A 398 -26.76 8.46 -20.19
C GLN A 398 -28.08 7.66 -20.11
N PRO A 399 -28.72 7.33 -21.25
CA PRO A 399 -29.96 6.54 -21.26
C PRO A 399 -29.84 5.18 -20.57
N THR A 400 -28.63 4.68 -20.45
CA THR A 400 -28.31 3.40 -19.79
C THR A 400 -28.00 3.53 -18.31
N ASP A 401 -27.98 4.75 -17.73
CA ASP A 401 -27.81 4.93 -16.29
C ASP A 401 -29.14 4.75 -15.55
N LEU A 402 -29.19 3.81 -14.65
CA LEU A 402 -30.38 3.45 -13.89
C LEU A 402 -30.37 4.01 -12.47
N GLU A 403 -31.45 4.66 -12.09
CA GLU A 403 -31.74 4.92 -10.68
C GLU A 403 -32.65 3.81 -10.12
N ARG A 404 -32.20 3.14 -9.07
CA ARG A 404 -32.88 2.01 -8.44
C ARG A 404 -32.72 2.03 -6.91
N PRO A 405 -33.65 2.59 -6.14
CA PRO A 405 -33.56 2.71 -4.69
C PRO A 405 -33.34 1.38 -3.96
N ASN A 406 -33.73 0.27 -4.57
CA ASN A 406 -33.42 -1.07 -4.06
C ASN A 406 -32.53 -1.84 -5.03
N PRO A 407 -31.20 -1.71 -4.90
CA PRO A 407 -30.24 -2.37 -5.80
C PRO A 407 -30.15 -3.88 -5.58
N ARG A 408 -30.80 -4.45 -4.57
CA ARG A 408 -30.81 -5.89 -4.20
C ARG A 408 -29.40 -6.48 -4.13
N ILE A 409 -28.56 -5.88 -3.29
CA ILE A 409 -27.20 -6.32 -3.02
C ILE A 409 -27.05 -6.99 -1.65
N GLY A 410 -26.00 -7.79 -1.50
CA GLY A 410 -25.59 -8.41 -0.25
C GLY A 410 -24.78 -7.46 0.65
N GLN A 411 -24.29 -8.03 1.72
CA GLN A 411 -23.24 -7.41 2.55
C GLN A 411 -21.87 -7.74 1.95
N LEU A 412 -20.85 -6.93 2.27
CA LEU A 412 -19.46 -7.22 1.93
C LEU A 412 -19.04 -8.55 2.56
N SER A 413 -18.76 -9.55 1.74
CA SER A 413 -18.53 -10.92 2.20
C SER A 413 -17.48 -11.64 1.33
N ARG A 414 -16.99 -12.77 1.81
CA ARG A 414 -16.17 -13.68 1.02
C ARG A 414 -17.08 -14.45 0.04
N ASN A 415 -17.15 -13.99 -1.19
CA ASN A 415 -17.97 -14.57 -2.26
C ASN A 415 -17.14 -15.36 -3.28
N GLY A 416 -15.97 -15.84 -2.88
CA GLY A 416 -14.93 -16.39 -3.76
C GLY A 416 -13.85 -15.34 -4.10
N GLY A 417 -12.77 -15.79 -4.75
CA GLY A 417 -11.67 -14.90 -5.13
C GLY A 417 -10.75 -14.48 -3.96
N PRO A 418 -9.79 -13.59 -4.23
CA PRO A 418 -8.77 -13.19 -3.26
C PRO A 418 -9.25 -12.16 -2.24
N THR A 419 -10.28 -11.39 -2.57
CA THR A 419 -10.80 -10.27 -1.76
C THR A 419 -12.30 -10.40 -1.54
N LYS A 420 -12.85 -9.66 -0.57
CA LYS A 420 -14.30 -9.60 -0.33
C LYS A 420 -15.00 -8.79 -1.44
N THR A 421 -16.24 -9.12 -1.74
CA THR A 421 -17.10 -8.42 -2.69
C THR A 421 -18.50 -8.22 -2.15
N VAL A 422 -19.26 -7.35 -2.77
CA VAL A 422 -20.71 -7.18 -2.55
C VAL A 422 -21.46 -7.95 -3.63
N ALA A 423 -22.06 -9.08 -3.26
CA ALA A 423 -22.75 -9.94 -4.22
C ALA A 423 -24.08 -9.36 -4.66
N LEU A 424 -24.43 -9.52 -5.94
CA LEU A 424 -25.74 -9.22 -6.48
C LEU A 424 -26.74 -10.32 -6.10
N ARG A 425 -27.90 -9.93 -5.55
CA ARG A 425 -29.01 -10.85 -5.25
C ARG A 425 -29.89 -11.04 -6.47
N ARG A 426 -30.72 -12.10 -6.45
CA ARG A 426 -31.68 -12.37 -7.51
C ARG A 426 -32.58 -11.16 -7.79
N GLY A 427 -32.65 -10.74 -9.05
CA GLY A 427 -33.42 -9.58 -9.49
C GLY A 427 -32.77 -8.24 -9.17
N SER A 428 -31.48 -8.22 -8.90
CA SER A 428 -30.72 -6.97 -8.87
C SER A 428 -30.76 -6.30 -10.25
N PRO A 429 -31.00 -4.99 -10.33
CA PRO A 429 -30.96 -4.25 -11.60
C PRO A 429 -29.57 -4.18 -12.24
N ALA A 430 -28.53 -4.50 -11.49
CA ALA A 430 -27.16 -4.54 -12.00
C ALA A 430 -26.85 -5.81 -12.80
N ILE A 431 -27.71 -6.84 -12.72
CA ILE A 431 -27.52 -8.09 -13.47
C ILE A 431 -27.73 -7.85 -14.96
N GLY A 432 -26.73 -8.19 -15.79
CA GLY A 432 -26.74 -8.02 -17.24
C GLY A 432 -26.78 -6.55 -17.69
N HIS A 433 -26.31 -5.62 -16.84
CA HIS A 433 -26.46 -4.19 -17.13
C HIS A 433 -25.16 -3.51 -17.56
N ALA A 434 -24.02 -4.14 -17.51
CA ALA A 434 -22.78 -3.55 -18.01
C ALA A 434 -22.67 -3.67 -19.55
N ASP A 435 -21.93 -2.74 -20.15
CA ASP A 435 -21.64 -2.75 -21.58
C ASP A 435 -20.53 -3.75 -21.90
N ASN A 436 -20.84 -4.79 -22.67
CA ASN A 436 -19.93 -5.89 -22.97
C ASN A 436 -18.60 -5.46 -23.59
N PRO A 437 -18.52 -4.56 -24.59
CA PRO A 437 -17.25 -4.12 -25.14
C PRO A 437 -16.33 -3.42 -24.15
N SER A 438 -16.86 -2.69 -23.17
CA SER A 438 -16.09 -1.89 -22.23
C SER A 438 -15.93 -2.52 -20.84
N ALA A 439 -16.75 -3.53 -20.51
CA ALA A 439 -16.62 -4.27 -19.26
C ALA A 439 -15.36 -5.15 -19.26
N PRO A 440 -14.63 -5.26 -18.15
CA PRO A 440 -13.52 -6.19 -18.04
C PRO A 440 -13.97 -7.65 -18.27
N ASN A 441 -13.16 -8.47 -18.91
CA ASN A 441 -13.49 -9.88 -19.22
C ASN A 441 -13.74 -10.76 -17.98
N ARG A 442 -13.29 -10.33 -16.81
CA ARG A 442 -13.44 -11.02 -15.53
C ARG A 442 -13.88 -10.04 -14.46
N ASP A 443 -14.57 -10.54 -13.45
CA ASP A 443 -14.95 -9.77 -12.27
C ASP A 443 -13.82 -9.69 -11.22
N GLN A 444 -14.06 -9.04 -10.09
CA GLN A 444 -13.09 -8.89 -8.99
C GLN A 444 -12.55 -10.22 -8.46
N ARG A 445 -13.35 -11.27 -8.50
CA ARG A 445 -12.98 -12.62 -8.04
C ARG A 445 -12.13 -13.38 -9.05
N GLY A 446 -12.14 -12.94 -10.31
CA GLY A 446 -11.55 -13.61 -11.44
C GLY A 446 -12.54 -14.52 -12.19
N GLU A 447 -13.83 -14.50 -11.84
CA GLU A 447 -14.89 -15.19 -12.58
C GLU A 447 -15.09 -14.53 -13.94
N ARG A 448 -15.41 -15.31 -14.95
CA ARG A 448 -15.58 -14.82 -16.31
C ARG A 448 -16.92 -14.11 -16.43
N ARG A 449 -16.94 -12.91 -16.99
CA ARG A 449 -18.19 -12.23 -17.33
C ARG A 449 -18.82 -12.85 -18.58
N GLY A 450 -20.15 -12.98 -18.56
CA GLY A 450 -20.93 -13.54 -19.64
C GLY A 450 -21.08 -12.62 -20.84
N GLY A 451 -22.01 -12.96 -21.72
CA GLY A 451 -22.41 -12.11 -22.89
C GLY A 451 -23.12 -10.82 -22.49
N ASP A 452 -23.82 -10.88 -21.35
CA ASP A 452 -24.50 -9.75 -20.71
C ASP A 452 -23.86 -9.53 -19.33
N PRO A 453 -22.74 -8.79 -19.24
CA PRO A 453 -22.00 -8.65 -17.98
C PRO A 453 -22.78 -7.80 -16.97
N ASP A 454 -22.52 -8.05 -15.69
CA ASP A 454 -23.15 -7.33 -14.60
C ASP A 454 -22.45 -6.00 -14.32
N ALA A 455 -23.19 -4.97 -13.94
CA ALA A 455 -22.62 -3.72 -13.45
C ALA A 455 -22.04 -3.89 -12.03
N GLY A 456 -20.88 -3.25 -11.79
CA GLY A 456 -20.13 -3.37 -10.55
C GLY A 456 -19.05 -4.46 -10.57
N ALA A 457 -18.44 -4.67 -9.42
CA ALA A 457 -17.27 -5.53 -9.26
C ALA A 457 -17.55 -7.04 -9.19
N PHE A 458 -18.83 -7.43 -9.13
CA PHE A 458 -19.25 -8.82 -8.95
C PHE A 458 -20.11 -9.29 -10.13
N GLU A 459 -19.76 -10.39 -10.74
CA GLU A 459 -20.55 -11.12 -11.74
C GLU A 459 -21.36 -12.24 -11.06
N ARG A 460 -22.66 -12.37 -11.39
CA ARG A 460 -23.54 -13.33 -10.73
C ARG A 460 -23.69 -14.66 -11.46
#